data_fe599e8dfab40e7dd782d47d924b336d
#
_entry.id   fe599e8dfab40e7dd782d47d924b336d
#
_cell.length_a   1.000
_cell.length_b   1.000
_cell.length_c   1.000
_cell.angle_alpha   90.00
_cell.angle_beta   90.00
_cell.angle_gamma   90.00
#
_symmetry.space_group_name_H-M   'P 1'
#
loop_
_entity.id
_entity.type
_entity.pdbx_description
1 polymer ?
#
loop_
_entity_poly.entity_id
_entity_poly.type
_entity_poly.pdbx_seq_one_letter_code
_entity_poly.pdbx_strand_id
1 'polypeptide(L)'
;AVVLHLATMAATVLFFWVDIMRNLKEWFLGLFSVKGRGLPGWKYGWGVIAGTLVTALVVLLVKPVVDVLFSSPLFVGFALLVTGFILRYGSRISPGILPVSPFSGLKVGLAQGLAVFPGISRSGATIVTGLRAGLSREDAFSFSFLLSLPAILGAAILEVAEAGGLSGVLASLPEGWWIGVAVAFGSGLLALSVLRRVVVRGGLGFFSLYCMIAGLLVVGLKLIRG
;
A
#
# COMPACT_ATOMS: atom_id res chain seq x y z
N ALA A 1 4.00 -11.86 -13.36
CA ALA A 1 3.75 -10.74 -12.43
C ALA A 1 4.28 -11.05 -11.03
N VAL A 2 4.02 -12.26 -10.43
CA VAL A 2 4.38 -12.68 -9.05
C VAL A 2 5.82 -12.32 -8.66
N VAL A 3 6.79 -12.73 -9.50
CA VAL A 3 8.22 -12.59 -9.17
C VAL A 3 8.64 -11.13 -9.02
N LEU A 4 8.07 -10.22 -9.83
CA LEU A 4 8.33 -8.79 -9.72
C LEU A 4 7.67 -8.18 -8.48
N HIS A 5 6.46 -8.63 -8.12
CA HIS A 5 5.80 -8.24 -6.87
C HIS A 5 6.61 -8.69 -5.65
N LEU A 6 7.15 -9.92 -5.66
CA LEU A 6 8.02 -10.40 -4.59
C LEU A 6 9.33 -9.61 -4.51
N ALA A 7 9.91 -9.21 -5.65
CA ALA A 7 11.11 -8.37 -5.68
C ALA A 7 10.88 -6.99 -5.04
N THR A 8 9.77 -6.33 -5.38
CA THR A 8 9.41 -5.03 -4.76
C THR A 8 9.00 -5.18 -3.30
N MET A 9 8.37 -6.31 -2.92
CA MET A 9 8.11 -6.63 -1.52
C MET A 9 9.42 -6.82 -0.74
N ALA A 10 10.40 -7.54 -1.30
CA ALA A 10 11.72 -7.69 -0.69
C ALA A 10 12.43 -6.34 -0.52
N ALA A 11 12.32 -5.44 -1.50
CA ALA A 11 12.82 -4.06 -1.37
C ALA A 11 12.13 -3.33 -0.19
N THR A 12 10.82 -3.48 -0.04
CA THR A 12 10.08 -2.88 1.07
C THR A 12 10.51 -3.46 2.42
N VAL A 13 10.67 -4.79 2.51
CA VAL A 13 11.15 -5.46 3.72
C VAL A 13 12.56 -4.97 4.10
N LEU A 14 13.45 -4.87 3.12
CA LEU A 14 14.81 -4.37 3.38
C LEU A 14 14.80 -2.90 3.82
N PHE A 15 13.99 -2.06 3.16
CA PHE A 15 13.89 -0.63 3.48
C PHE A 15 13.40 -0.40 4.92
N PHE A 16 12.44 -1.19 5.39
CA PHE A 16 11.86 -1.10 6.72
C PHE A 16 12.38 -2.15 7.70
N TRP A 17 13.51 -2.80 7.39
CA TRP A 17 14.02 -3.92 8.18
C TRP A 17 14.11 -3.63 9.67
N VAL A 18 14.67 -2.47 10.04
CA VAL A 18 14.84 -2.07 11.44
C VAL A 18 13.48 -1.89 12.14
N ASP A 19 12.53 -1.25 11.45
CA ASP A 19 11.18 -1.04 11.99
C ASP A 19 10.42 -2.35 12.13
N ILE A 20 10.54 -3.25 11.15
CA ILE A 20 9.93 -4.59 11.20
C ILE A 20 10.46 -5.36 12.39
N MET A 21 11.79 -5.46 12.53
CA MET A 21 12.40 -6.23 13.61
C MET A 21 12.06 -5.66 14.98
N ARG A 22 12.09 -4.34 15.14
CA ARG A 22 11.70 -3.67 16.38
C ARG A 22 10.25 -3.97 16.74
N ASN A 23 9.32 -3.71 15.81
CA ASN A 23 7.89 -3.89 16.06
C ASN A 23 7.52 -5.37 16.32
N LEU A 24 8.11 -6.31 15.57
CA LEU A 24 7.92 -7.74 15.81
C LEU A 24 8.42 -8.15 17.19
N LYS A 25 9.64 -7.76 17.56
CA LYS A 25 10.20 -8.06 18.88
C LYS A 25 9.30 -7.55 20.00
N GLU A 26 8.87 -6.29 19.92
CA GLU A 26 8.02 -5.67 20.92
C GLU A 26 6.62 -6.33 20.97
N TRP A 27 6.08 -6.71 19.80
CA TRP A 27 4.81 -7.41 19.72
C TRP A 27 4.90 -8.81 20.38
N PHE A 28 5.95 -9.58 20.07
CA PHE A 28 6.19 -10.88 20.72
C PHE A 28 6.39 -10.75 22.22
N LEU A 29 7.15 -9.77 22.69
CA LEU A 29 7.32 -9.50 24.12
C LEU A 29 5.97 -9.20 24.81
N GLY A 30 5.07 -8.51 24.13
CA GLY A 30 3.72 -8.21 24.63
C GLY A 30 2.82 -9.42 24.78
N LEU A 31 3.06 -10.52 24.04
CA LEU A 31 2.32 -11.77 24.20
C LEU A 31 2.62 -12.42 25.57
N PHE A 32 3.86 -12.32 26.04
CA PHE A 32 4.35 -13.03 27.22
C PHE A 32 4.57 -12.12 28.44
N SER A 33 4.49 -10.80 28.29
CA SER A 33 4.80 -9.85 29.38
C SER A 33 3.86 -8.65 29.40
N VAL A 34 3.35 -8.31 30.58
CA VAL A 34 2.54 -7.11 30.81
C VAL A 34 3.35 -5.83 30.48
N LYS A 35 4.66 -5.82 30.80
CA LYS A 35 5.55 -4.70 30.44
C LYS A 35 5.68 -4.56 28.91
N GLY A 36 5.73 -5.66 28.18
CA GLY A 36 5.76 -5.69 26.72
C GLY A 36 4.52 -5.06 26.08
N ARG A 37 3.34 -5.20 26.72
CA ARG A 37 2.09 -4.58 26.23
C ARG A 37 2.08 -3.05 26.30
N GLY A 38 2.96 -2.46 27.09
CA GLY A 38 3.20 -1.02 27.15
C GLY A 38 4.04 -0.47 25.99
N LEU A 39 4.75 -1.32 25.25
CA LEU A 39 5.63 -0.91 24.16
C LEU A 39 4.84 -0.51 22.89
N PRO A 40 5.36 0.44 22.11
CA PRO A 40 4.69 0.89 20.86
C PRO A 40 4.42 -0.25 19.88
N GLY A 41 5.35 -1.17 19.68
CA GLY A 41 5.24 -2.29 18.75
C GLY A 41 4.09 -3.26 19.09
N TRP A 42 3.65 -3.35 20.35
CA TRP A 42 2.46 -4.11 20.71
C TRP A 42 1.21 -3.59 20.02
N LYS A 43 0.94 -2.29 20.12
CA LYS A 43 -0.21 -1.66 19.46
C LYS A 43 -0.05 -1.65 17.95
N TYR A 44 1.18 -1.46 17.47
CA TYR A 44 1.52 -1.48 16.05
C TYR A 44 1.19 -2.83 15.40
N GLY A 45 1.63 -3.93 15.99
CA GLY A 45 1.36 -5.29 15.48
C GLY A 45 -0.14 -5.58 15.40
N TRP A 46 -0.90 -5.25 16.44
CA TRP A 46 -2.36 -5.36 16.41
C TRP A 46 -3.01 -4.43 15.39
N GLY A 47 -2.42 -3.26 15.14
CA GLY A 47 -2.84 -2.36 14.07
C GLY A 47 -2.66 -2.99 12.69
N VAL A 48 -1.53 -3.66 12.45
CA VAL A 48 -1.29 -4.40 11.20
C VAL A 48 -2.27 -5.55 11.04
N ILE A 49 -2.50 -6.35 12.08
CA ILE A 49 -3.44 -7.48 12.05
C ILE A 49 -4.86 -6.98 11.75
N ALA A 50 -5.36 -6.00 12.51
CA ALA A 50 -6.69 -5.45 12.34
C ALA A 50 -6.88 -4.84 10.93
N GLY A 51 -5.90 -4.07 10.46
CA GLY A 51 -5.93 -3.49 9.12
C GLY A 51 -5.90 -4.53 8.01
N THR A 52 -5.08 -5.58 8.16
CA THR A 52 -5.02 -6.69 7.19
C THR A 52 -6.35 -7.43 7.08
N LEU A 53 -6.99 -7.74 8.21
CA LEU A 53 -8.30 -8.41 8.24
C LEU A 53 -9.38 -7.57 7.54
N VAL A 54 -9.43 -6.27 7.84
CA VAL A 54 -10.37 -5.36 7.18
C VAL A 54 -10.07 -5.24 5.69
N THR A 55 -8.79 -5.12 5.31
CA THR A 55 -8.39 -5.10 3.90
C THR A 55 -8.88 -6.35 3.17
N ALA A 56 -8.60 -7.53 3.72
CA ALA A 56 -9.02 -8.80 3.12
C ALA A 56 -10.54 -8.89 2.96
N LEU A 57 -11.29 -8.53 4.02
CA LEU A 57 -12.75 -8.52 3.98
C LEU A 57 -13.28 -7.59 2.88
N VAL A 58 -12.78 -6.35 2.81
CA VAL A 58 -13.22 -5.37 1.81
C VAL A 58 -12.88 -5.85 0.41
N VAL A 59 -11.65 -6.32 0.17
CA VAL A 59 -11.24 -6.84 -1.15
C VAL A 59 -12.14 -8.00 -1.59
N LEU A 60 -12.44 -8.95 -0.72
CA LEU A 60 -13.33 -10.07 -1.04
C LEU A 60 -14.73 -9.60 -1.43
N LEU A 61 -15.26 -8.58 -0.75
CA LEU A 61 -16.60 -8.04 -1.04
C LEU A 61 -16.65 -7.27 -2.35
N VAL A 62 -15.58 -6.53 -2.71
CA VAL A 62 -15.59 -5.66 -3.89
C VAL A 62 -14.98 -6.31 -5.14
N LYS A 63 -14.28 -7.45 -5.00
CA LYS A 63 -13.58 -8.13 -6.11
C LYS A 63 -14.43 -8.27 -7.38
N PRO A 64 -15.71 -8.76 -7.34
CA PRO A 64 -16.49 -8.93 -8.56
C PRO A 64 -16.72 -7.61 -9.32
N VAL A 65 -16.86 -6.51 -8.60
CA VAL A 65 -17.04 -5.16 -9.19
C VAL A 65 -15.72 -4.64 -9.75
N VAL A 66 -14.62 -4.87 -9.04
CA VAL A 66 -13.28 -4.45 -9.45
C VAL A 66 -12.87 -5.11 -10.77
N ASP A 67 -13.09 -6.40 -10.92
CA ASP A 67 -12.75 -7.16 -12.13
C ASP A 67 -13.44 -6.58 -13.39
N VAL A 68 -14.68 -6.11 -13.27
CA VAL A 68 -15.41 -5.42 -14.37
C VAL A 68 -14.80 -4.04 -14.66
N LEU A 69 -14.44 -3.30 -13.62
CA LEU A 69 -13.97 -1.90 -13.74
C LEU A 69 -12.53 -1.80 -14.25
N PHE A 70 -11.72 -2.86 -14.11
CA PHE A 70 -10.37 -2.90 -14.69
C PHE A 70 -10.35 -2.67 -16.20
N SER A 71 -11.41 -3.04 -16.91
CA SER A 71 -11.52 -2.91 -18.35
C SER A 71 -12.02 -1.53 -18.81
N SER A 72 -12.32 -0.61 -17.88
CA SER A 72 -12.90 0.71 -18.18
C SER A 72 -11.88 1.85 -18.02
N PRO A 73 -11.27 2.36 -19.11
CA PRO A 73 -10.39 3.51 -19.04
C PRO A 73 -11.06 4.75 -18.46
N LEU A 74 -12.36 4.93 -18.72
CA LEU A 74 -13.12 6.06 -18.19
C LEU A 74 -13.20 6.00 -16.66
N PHE A 75 -13.46 4.81 -16.10
CA PHE A 75 -13.45 4.61 -14.65
C PHE A 75 -12.08 4.91 -14.06
N VAL A 76 -11.00 4.41 -14.68
CA VAL A 76 -9.63 4.68 -14.25
C VAL A 76 -9.33 6.18 -14.23
N GLY A 77 -9.78 6.92 -15.25
CA GLY A 77 -9.64 8.37 -15.32
C GLY A 77 -10.34 9.08 -14.15
N PHE A 78 -11.60 8.73 -13.87
CA PHE A 78 -12.32 9.27 -12.71
C PHE A 78 -11.67 8.88 -11.37
N ALA A 79 -11.20 7.64 -11.23
CA ALA A 79 -10.51 7.17 -10.03
C ALA A 79 -9.18 7.91 -9.80
N LEU A 80 -8.46 8.28 -10.88
CA LEU A 80 -7.29 9.15 -10.79
C LEU A 80 -7.66 10.55 -10.29
N LEU A 81 -8.77 11.13 -10.74
CA LEU A 81 -9.26 12.41 -10.22
C LEU A 81 -9.58 12.32 -8.73
N VAL A 82 -10.28 11.26 -8.31
CA VAL A 82 -10.55 11.00 -6.88
C VAL A 82 -9.25 10.89 -6.09
N THR A 83 -8.25 10.16 -6.61
CA THR A 83 -6.92 10.09 -6.01
C THR A 83 -6.29 11.49 -5.88
N GLY A 84 -6.38 12.31 -6.91
CA GLY A 84 -5.90 13.69 -6.88
C GLY A 84 -6.55 14.51 -5.77
N PHE A 85 -7.86 14.40 -5.58
CA PHE A 85 -8.57 15.07 -4.49
C PHE A 85 -8.16 14.55 -3.11
N ILE A 86 -8.04 13.23 -2.94
CA ILE A 86 -7.57 12.62 -1.69
C ILE A 86 -6.18 13.17 -1.31
N LEU A 87 -5.24 13.20 -2.26
CA LEU A 87 -3.88 13.68 -2.03
C LEU A 87 -3.85 15.20 -1.76
N ARG A 88 -4.70 15.98 -2.45
CA ARG A 88 -4.84 17.42 -2.20
C ARG A 88 -5.35 17.69 -0.80
N TYR A 89 -6.35 16.94 -0.38
CA TYR A 89 -6.85 17.00 1.00
C TYR A 89 -5.76 16.60 1.99
N GLY A 90 -5.07 15.47 1.74
CA GLY A 90 -3.98 14.98 2.58
C GLY A 90 -2.82 15.98 2.74
N SER A 91 -2.51 16.76 1.70
CA SER A 91 -1.45 17.79 1.76
C SER A 91 -1.76 18.94 2.72
N ARG A 92 -3.04 19.12 3.09
CA ARG A 92 -3.50 20.17 4.01
C ARG A 92 -3.67 19.67 5.44
N ILE A 93 -3.57 18.37 5.69
CA ILE A 93 -3.68 17.82 7.05
C ILE A 93 -2.42 18.15 7.83
N SER A 94 -2.59 18.77 8.98
CA SER A 94 -1.50 18.90 9.96
C SER A 94 -1.16 17.51 10.52
N PRO A 95 0.12 17.11 10.51
CA PRO A 95 0.51 15.82 11.06
C PRO A 95 0.22 15.76 12.57
N GLY A 96 -0.26 14.62 13.02
CA GLY A 96 -0.47 14.36 14.44
C GLY A 96 0.78 13.75 15.10
N ILE A 97 0.59 13.29 16.33
CA ILE A 97 1.60 12.65 17.17
C ILE A 97 1.10 11.34 17.78
N LEU A 98 -0.09 10.88 17.38
CA LEU A 98 -0.66 9.65 17.94
C LEU A 98 0.12 8.43 17.43
N PRO A 99 0.38 7.45 18.30
CA PRO A 99 1.00 6.20 17.87
C PRO A 99 0.01 5.36 17.04
N VAL A 100 0.57 4.47 16.23
CA VAL A 100 -0.23 3.45 15.53
C VAL A 100 -0.97 2.59 16.55
N SER A 101 -2.22 2.29 16.27
CA SER A 101 -3.12 1.53 17.14
C SER A 101 -4.04 0.62 16.31
N PRO A 102 -4.71 -0.36 16.92
CA PRO A 102 -5.72 -1.16 16.22
C PRO A 102 -6.80 -0.32 15.53
N PHE A 103 -7.22 0.78 16.15
CA PHE A 103 -8.24 1.67 15.58
C PHE A 103 -7.74 2.43 14.34
N SER A 104 -6.49 2.93 14.35
CA SER A 104 -5.89 3.47 13.13
C SER A 104 -5.69 2.37 12.08
N GLY A 105 -5.35 1.15 12.51
CA GLY A 105 -5.26 -0.02 11.64
C GLY A 105 -6.55 -0.32 10.90
N LEU A 106 -7.70 -0.34 11.60
CA LEU A 106 -9.01 -0.54 10.97
C LEU A 106 -9.29 0.51 9.89
N LYS A 107 -9.06 1.79 10.19
CA LYS A 107 -9.29 2.90 9.23
C LYS A 107 -8.40 2.79 8.00
N VAL A 108 -7.09 2.56 8.22
CA VAL A 108 -6.13 2.46 7.12
C VAL A 108 -6.36 1.18 6.31
N GLY A 109 -6.74 0.08 6.98
CA GLY A 109 -7.12 -1.17 6.32
C GLY A 109 -8.35 -1.04 5.43
N LEU A 110 -9.37 -0.29 5.89
CA LEU A 110 -10.53 0.05 5.06
C LEU A 110 -10.12 0.84 3.81
N ALA A 111 -9.30 1.88 3.99
CA ALA A 111 -8.77 2.65 2.86
C ALA A 111 -7.93 1.79 1.90
N GLN A 112 -7.13 0.85 2.43
CA GLN A 112 -6.34 -0.08 1.63
C GLN A 112 -7.23 -1.02 0.81
N GLY A 113 -8.28 -1.58 1.42
CA GLY A 113 -9.23 -2.44 0.74
C GLY A 113 -10.00 -1.72 -0.37
N LEU A 114 -10.44 -0.48 -0.11
CA LEU A 114 -11.10 0.34 -1.14
C LEU A 114 -10.13 0.80 -2.24
N ALA A 115 -8.83 0.89 -1.96
CA ALA A 115 -7.85 1.26 -2.95
C ALA A 115 -7.45 0.11 -3.91
N VAL A 116 -8.17 -1.01 -3.91
CA VAL A 116 -8.06 -2.06 -4.93
C VAL A 116 -8.68 -1.63 -6.27
N PHE A 117 -9.57 -0.63 -6.27
CA PHE A 117 -10.12 -0.08 -7.50
C PHE A 117 -9.04 0.53 -8.39
N PRO A 118 -9.02 0.22 -9.72
CA PRO A 118 -8.00 0.72 -10.63
C PRO A 118 -8.05 2.25 -10.75
N GLY A 119 -6.90 2.90 -10.64
CA GLY A 119 -6.79 4.37 -10.62
C GLY A 119 -6.78 4.99 -9.21
N ILE A 120 -7.21 4.26 -8.17
CA ILE A 120 -7.02 4.69 -6.78
C ILE A 120 -5.60 4.36 -6.33
N SER A 121 -4.87 5.39 -5.90
CA SER A 121 -3.53 5.20 -5.32
C SER A 121 -3.64 4.56 -3.94
N ARG A 122 -3.23 3.29 -3.81
CA ARG A 122 -3.24 2.57 -2.54
C ARG A 122 -2.43 3.29 -1.46
N SER A 123 -1.16 3.60 -1.74
CA SER A 123 -0.31 4.32 -0.78
C SER A 123 -0.82 5.74 -0.49
N GLY A 124 -1.35 6.43 -1.49
CA GLY A 124 -1.97 7.74 -1.31
C GLY A 124 -3.16 7.69 -0.34
N ALA A 125 -4.11 6.78 -0.56
CA ALA A 125 -5.29 6.62 0.28
C ALA A 125 -4.92 6.22 1.72
N THR A 126 -4.01 5.26 1.89
CA THR A 126 -3.60 4.76 3.22
C THR A 126 -2.79 5.78 4.00
N ILE A 127 -1.85 6.51 3.37
CA ILE A 127 -1.09 7.58 4.02
C ILE A 127 -2.02 8.70 4.47
N VAL A 128 -2.91 9.18 3.59
CA VAL A 128 -3.86 10.25 3.94
C VAL A 128 -4.80 9.82 5.07
N THR A 129 -5.27 8.57 5.05
CA THR A 129 -6.10 8.02 6.15
C THR A 129 -5.30 7.91 7.45
N GLY A 130 -4.02 7.53 7.41
CA GLY A 130 -3.13 7.54 8.55
C GLY A 130 -2.95 8.94 9.16
N LEU A 131 -2.69 9.96 8.33
CA LEU A 131 -2.63 11.35 8.75
C LEU A 131 -3.94 11.82 9.40
N ARG A 132 -5.08 11.47 8.80
CA ARG A 132 -6.40 11.77 9.32
C ARG A 132 -6.69 11.05 10.65
N ALA A 133 -6.06 9.89 10.87
CA ALA A 133 -6.13 9.16 12.14
C ALA A 133 -5.23 9.76 13.22
N GLY A 134 -4.51 10.84 12.94
CA GLY A 134 -3.63 11.54 13.87
C GLY A 134 -2.19 11.04 13.90
N LEU A 135 -1.78 10.22 12.94
CA LEU A 135 -0.41 9.76 12.83
C LEU A 135 0.52 10.90 12.35
N SER A 136 1.80 10.81 12.69
CA SER A 136 2.84 11.61 12.07
C SER A 136 2.99 11.26 10.58
N ARG A 137 3.65 12.12 9.78
CA ARG A 137 3.94 11.81 8.37
C ARG A 137 4.81 10.57 8.22
N GLU A 138 5.77 10.42 9.11
CA GLU A 138 6.67 9.27 9.16
C GLU A 138 5.89 7.97 9.46
N ASP A 139 5.06 8.00 10.52
CA ASP A 139 4.29 6.83 10.92
C ASP A 139 3.22 6.48 9.89
N ALA A 140 2.53 7.47 9.30
CA ALA A 140 1.57 7.24 8.25
C ALA A 140 2.20 6.59 7.01
N PHE A 141 3.40 7.04 6.63
CA PHE A 141 4.18 6.44 5.54
C PHE A 141 4.60 5.01 5.89
N SER A 142 5.30 4.82 7.01
CA SER A 142 5.79 3.50 7.42
C SER A 142 4.66 2.50 7.60
N PHE A 143 3.59 2.90 8.29
CA PHE A 143 2.43 2.05 8.52
C PHE A 143 1.71 1.65 7.23
N SER A 144 1.56 2.56 6.27
CA SER A 144 0.98 2.29 4.96
C SER A 144 1.71 1.16 4.22
N PHE A 145 3.04 1.19 4.21
CA PHE A 145 3.86 0.18 3.54
C PHE A 145 3.93 -1.13 4.32
N LEU A 146 4.10 -1.08 5.64
CA LEU A 146 4.15 -2.29 6.47
C LEU A 146 2.81 -3.02 6.49
N LEU A 147 1.68 -2.31 6.52
CA LEU A 147 0.35 -2.91 6.38
C LEU A 147 0.14 -3.58 5.03
N SER A 148 0.84 -3.14 3.99
CA SER A 148 0.71 -3.75 2.67
C SER A 148 1.44 -5.09 2.52
N LEU A 149 2.46 -5.36 3.34
CA LEU A 149 3.25 -6.58 3.23
C LEU A 149 2.41 -7.86 3.38
N PRO A 150 1.55 -8.01 4.41
CA PRO A 150 0.68 -9.18 4.53
C PRO A 150 -0.28 -9.33 3.35
N ALA A 151 -0.82 -8.21 2.84
CA ALA A 151 -1.75 -8.24 1.70
C ALA A 151 -1.04 -8.66 0.40
N ILE A 152 0.16 -8.13 0.13
CA ILE A 152 0.98 -8.52 -1.04
C ILE A 152 1.39 -9.99 -0.93
N LEU A 153 1.80 -10.44 0.27
CA LEU A 153 2.16 -11.83 0.49
C LEU A 153 0.97 -12.75 0.25
N GLY A 154 -0.21 -12.40 0.78
CA GLY A 154 -1.43 -13.17 0.55
C GLY A 154 -1.80 -13.27 -0.94
N ALA A 155 -1.74 -12.16 -1.67
CA ALA A 155 -1.96 -12.14 -3.11
C ALA A 155 -0.95 -13.01 -3.86
N ALA A 156 0.34 -12.92 -3.50
CA ALA A 156 1.40 -13.72 -4.11
C ALA A 156 1.21 -15.23 -3.87
N ILE A 157 0.77 -15.63 -2.66
CA ILE A 157 0.46 -17.04 -2.36
C ILE A 157 -0.69 -17.56 -3.24
N LEU A 158 -1.75 -16.76 -3.39
CA LEU A 158 -2.88 -17.13 -4.26
C LEU A 158 -2.44 -17.25 -5.72
N GLU A 159 -1.68 -16.29 -6.22
CA GLU A 159 -1.16 -16.26 -7.60
C GLU A 159 -0.24 -17.46 -7.88
N VAL A 160 0.58 -17.86 -6.91
CA VAL A 160 1.41 -19.07 -7.00
C VAL A 160 0.54 -20.33 -7.02
N ALA A 161 -0.49 -20.40 -6.18
CA ALA A 161 -1.40 -21.56 -6.17
C ALA A 161 -2.17 -21.71 -7.48
N GLU A 162 -2.67 -20.61 -8.05
CA GLU A 162 -3.37 -20.57 -9.35
C GLU A 162 -2.46 -20.96 -10.51
N ALA A 163 -1.15 -20.65 -10.42
CA ALA A 163 -0.16 -21.03 -11.42
C ALA A 163 0.27 -22.51 -11.39
N GLY A 164 -0.31 -23.33 -10.54
CA GLY A 164 0.10 -24.73 -10.36
C GLY A 164 1.31 -24.91 -9.44
N GLY A 165 1.49 -24.00 -8.50
CA GLY A 165 2.59 -24.00 -7.55
C GLY A 165 3.86 -23.30 -8.06
N LEU A 166 4.94 -23.47 -7.31
CA LEU A 166 6.22 -22.83 -7.63
C LEU A 166 6.81 -23.31 -8.96
N SER A 167 6.61 -24.59 -9.29
CA SER A 167 7.06 -25.19 -10.57
C SER A 167 6.35 -24.54 -11.77
N GLY A 168 5.05 -24.28 -11.68
CA GLY A 168 4.29 -23.61 -12.73
C GLY A 168 4.74 -22.16 -12.93
N VAL A 169 5.01 -21.44 -11.83
CA VAL A 169 5.58 -20.09 -11.90
C VAL A 169 6.94 -20.11 -12.60
N LEU A 170 7.85 -20.99 -12.18
CA LEU A 170 9.21 -21.08 -12.75
C LEU A 170 9.18 -21.44 -14.23
N ALA A 171 8.31 -22.37 -14.64
CA ALA A 171 8.16 -22.77 -16.04
C ALA A 171 7.62 -21.64 -16.94
N SER A 172 6.89 -20.68 -16.38
CA SER A 172 6.34 -19.53 -17.10
C SER A 172 7.28 -18.33 -17.20
N LEU A 173 8.48 -18.40 -16.60
CA LEU A 173 9.41 -17.28 -16.60
C LEU A 173 10.14 -17.16 -17.95
N PRO A 174 10.18 -15.96 -18.55
CA PRO A 174 10.96 -15.73 -19.75
C PRO A 174 12.47 -15.77 -19.45
N GLU A 175 13.29 -16.00 -20.48
CA GLU A 175 14.75 -15.89 -20.33
C GLU A 175 15.12 -14.47 -19.81
N GLY A 176 16.09 -14.41 -18.90
CA GLY A 176 16.56 -13.15 -18.31
C GLY A 176 15.62 -12.55 -17.26
N TRP A 177 14.62 -13.27 -16.76
CA TRP A 177 13.69 -12.79 -15.72
C TRP A 177 14.38 -12.20 -14.48
N TRP A 178 15.58 -12.69 -14.15
CA TRP A 178 16.38 -12.21 -13.02
C TRP A 178 16.83 -10.75 -13.18
N ILE A 179 17.00 -10.25 -14.43
CA ILE A 179 17.28 -8.83 -14.69
C ILE A 179 16.07 -8.00 -14.27
N GLY A 180 14.86 -8.44 -14.62
CA GLY A 180 13.63 -7.79 -14.20
C GLY A 180 13.49 -7.74 -12.67
N VAL A 181 13.87 -8.82 -11.97
CA VAL A 181 13.89 -8.87 -10.48
C VAL A 181 14.88 -7.85 -9.92
N ALA A 182 16.12 -7.81 -10.43
CA ALA A 182 17.13 -6.87 -9.96
C ALA A 182 16.70 -5.40 -10.18
N VAL A 183 16.14 -5.10 -11.36
CA VAL A 183 15.62 -3.76 -11.68
C VAL A 183 14.43 -3.40 -10.80
N ALA A 184 13.47 -4.31 -10.62
CA ALA A 184 12.30 -4.07 -9.77
C ALA A 184 12.70 -3.86 -8.30
N PHE A 185 13.64 -4.64 -7.80
CA PHE A 185 14.18 -4.47 -6.45
C PHE A 185 14.89 -3.11 -6.27
N GLY A 186 15.83 -2.78 -7.16
CA GLY A 186 16.61 -1.54 -7.08
C GLY A 186 15.74 -0.30 -7.27
N SER A 187 14.85 -0.30 -8.28
CA SER A 187 13.92 0.81 -8.51
C SER A 187 12.91 0.95 -7.37
N GLY A 188 12.49 -0.16 -6.75
CA GLY A 188 11.64 -0.18 -5.56
C GLY A 188 12.28 0.53 -4.37
N LEU A 189 13.55 0.24 -4.07
CA LEU A 189 14.30 0.93 -3.00
C LEU A 189 14.45 2.43 -3.27
N LEU A 190 14.77 2.79 -4.52
CA LEU A 190 14.89 4.20 -4.91
C LEU A 190 13.54 4.92 -4.78
N ALA A 191 12.47 4.32 -5.30
CA ALA A 191 11.12 4.88 -5.23
C ALA A 191 10.65 5.08 -3.78
N LEU A 192 10.87 4.10 -2.89
CA LEU A 192 10.56 4.22 -1.46
C LEU A 192 11.34 5.36 -0.81
N SER A 193 12.65 5.49 -1.12
CA SER A 193 13.50 6.54 -0.59
C SER A 193 13.03 7.94 -1.01
N VAL A 194 12.69 8.10 -2.29
CA VAL A 194 12.17 9.37 -2.84
C VAL A 194 10.79 9.68 -2.25
N LEU A 195 9.89 8.71 -2.26
CA LEU A 195 8.52 8.88 -1.77
C LEU A 195 8.50 9.25 -0.28
N ARG A 196 9.33 8.58 0.55
CA ARG A 196 9.48 8.94 1.96
C ARG A 196 9.86 10.39 2.14
N ARG A 197 10.90 10.87 1.40
CA ARG A 197 11.34 12.27 1.47
C ARG A 197 10.22 13.24 1.11
N VAL A 198 9.46 12.93 0.06
CA VAL A 198 8.36 13.78 -0.40
C VAL A 198 7.22 13.79 0.61
N VAL A 199 6.80 12.63 1.14
CA VAL A 199 5.70 12.54 2.12
C VAL A 199 6.06 13.23 3.42
N VAL A 200 7.25 12.96 3.97
CA VAL A 200 7.70 13.55 5.23
C VAL A 200 7.81 15.08 5.13
N ARG A 201 8.23 15.60 3.98
CA ARG A 201 8.27 17.06 3.71
C ARG A 201 6.90 17.67 3.37
N GLY A 202 5.83 16.87 3.34
CA GLY A 202 4.48 17.37 3.04
C GLY A 202 4.16 17.55 1.56
N GLY A 203 4.95 16.94 0.68
CA GLY A 203 4.84 17.09 -0.78
C GLY A 203 3.72 16.30 -1.46
N LEU A 204 2.71 15.82 -0.75
CA LEU A 204 1.57 15.08 -1.33
C LEU A 204 0.84 15.89 -2.42
N GLY A 205 0.86 17.22 -2.33
CA GLY A 205 0.25 18.10 -3.32
C GLY A 205 0.84 17.98 -4.73
N PHE A 206 2.12 17.63 -4.85
CA PHE A 206 2.75 17.38 -6.15
C PHE A 206 2.12 16.17 -6.86
N PHE A 207 1.95 15.07 -6.14
CA PHE A 207 1.29 13.88 -6.69
C PHE A 207 -0.20 14.11 -6.97
N SER A 208 -0.87 14.99 -6.20
CA SER A 208 -2.24 15.41 -6.48
C SER A 208 -2.36 16.03 -7.87
N LEU A 209 -1.47 16.97 -8.20
CA LEU A 209 -1.48 17.63 -9.51
C LEU A 209 -1.27 16.61 -10.64
N TYR A 210 -0.29 15.72 -10.49
CA TYR A 210 -0.06 14.64 -11.43
C TYR A 210 -1.31 13.79 -11.68
N CYS A 211 -1.96 13.31 -10.62
CA CYS A 211 -3.16 12.48 -10.73
C CYS A 211 -4.33 13.24 -11.38
N MET A 212 -4.51 14.52 -11.07
CA MET A 212 -5.54 15.35 -11.68
C MET A 212 -5.31 15.53 -13.18
N ILE A 213 -4.08 15.88 -13.59
CA ILE A 213 -3.75 16.05 -15.01
C ILE A 213 -3.93 14.70 -15.75
N ALA A 214 -3.38 13.62 -15.23
CA ALA A 214 -3.50 12.30 -15.85
C ALA A 214 -4.97 11.86 -15.96
N GLY A 215 -5.76 12.06 -14.89
CA GLY A 215 -7.19 11.72 -14.89
C GLY A 215 -7.98 12.52 -15.93
N LEU A 216 -7.76 13.84 -16.01
CA LEU A 216 -8.39 14.70 -17.02
C LEU A 216 -8.01 14.30 -18.44
N LEU A 217 -6.75 13.98 -18.69
CA LEU A 217 -6.30 13.50 -20.00
C LEU A 217 -6.98 12.19 -20.39
N VAL A 218 -7.04 11.21 -19.50
CA VAL A 218 -7.68 9.91 -19.77
C VAL A 218 -9.18 10.09 -20.05
N VAL A 219 -9.89 10.85 -19.21
CA VAL A 219 -11.32 11.13 -19.40
C VAL A 219 -11.55 11.89 -20.71
N GLY A 220 -10.79 12.96 -20.97
CA GLY A 220 -10.94 13.77 -22.18
C GLY A 220 -10.68 12.96 -23.45
N LEU A 221 -9.60 12.19 -23.50
CA LEU A 221 -9.28 11.34 -24.65
C LEU A 221 -10.36 10.28 -24.93
N LYS A 222 -10.93 9.69 -23.84
CA LYS A 222 -12.00 8.70 -24.01
C LYS A 222 -13.31 9.31 -24.50
N LEU A 223 -13.65 10.53 -24.05
CA LEU A 223 -14.84 11.25 -24.52
C LEU A 223 -14.74 11.73 -25.97
N ILE A 224 -13.52 12.03 -26.45
CA ILE A 224 -13.30 12.44 -27.83
C ILE A 224 -13.30 11.26 -28.81
N ARG A 225 -12.85 10.08 -28.35
CA ARG A 225 -12.72 8.90 -29.22
C ARG A 225 -13.93 7.97 -29.22
N GLY A 226 -14.94 8.25 -28.40
CA GLY A 226 -16.15 7.42 -28.24
C GLY A 226 -15.86 6.20 -27.38
#